data_7b05ca2dc08cfb7879635c1948853dcb
#
_entry.id   7b05ca2dc08cfb7879635c1948853dcb
#
_cell.length_a   1.000
_cell.length_b   1.000
_cell.length_c   1.000
_cell.angle_alpha   90.00
_cell.angle_beta   90.00
_cell.angle_gamma   90.00
#
_symmetry.space_group_name_H-M   'P 1'
#
loop_
_entity.id
_entity.type
_entity.pdbx_description
1 polymer ?
#
loop_
_entity_poly.entity_id
_entity_poly.type
_entity_poly.pdbx_seq_one_letter_code
_entity_poly.pdbx_strand_id
1 'polypeptide(L)'
;VVFHTPTIEEAKNLYKMLEKGIEDYIFILHNKLPKKEIIEIWESIAKTEHAVTIITAGIFPLLPRSDISSVVIERENGRGWISPKSPYADLRKAFEIINMRMPDRTIYLADCLLRTETLSRLDRHEIYQGSPFKWRSISTAEDTLIDMVPNKSQEKTDSRSKIQEPQNPESRISIPSFRILSSELENLIIKNQEDNSHLFIYAVRRGLATMTVCNDCETIVSCNQCSAPVVLHASKATDQSSKAGRNFFMCHVCGSRRSADEVCKKCGGWRLTPLGIGLDRIEQEIRAKYPNIDIFKIDSDITKTDKQIASTLEKFRAKPGSILLGTEIASLHLHETVDHCAVVSLDSLFALPDFRIPEKIMYTLIRLRTLASRSILVQTRRIDEKVFSYALKGNLSDFHRETIAERRRFGYPPFMTLIKISIEGKKENISEAMAGIQKMIEPYEIDIFPAFTGTTRGNSIIHGLIKIAPESWPNLELVSKLQSLPPNVSVKVDPESLL
;
A
#
# COMPACT_ATOMS: atom_id res chain seq x y z
N VAL A 1 24.24 6.15 -18.71
CA VAL A 1 22.84 5.97 -18.27
C VAL A 1 22.73 6.27 -16.77
N VAL A 2 21.64 6.93 -16.36
CA VAL A 2 21.36 7.19 -14.94
C VAL A 2 20.04 6.51 -14.56
N PHE A 3 20.05 5.79 -13.45
CA PHE A 3 18.87 5.24 -12.83
C PHE A 3 18.59 5.96 -11.52
N HIS A 4 17.44 6.56 -11.39
CA HIS A 4 16.92 7.07 -10.12
C HIS A 4 15.94 6.04 -9.55
N THR A 5 16.17 5.61 -8.30
CA THR A 5 15.33 4.64 -7.61
C THR A 5 14.68 5.26 -6.37
N PRO A 6 13.50 4.81 -5.94
CA PRO A 6 12.81 5.40 -4.79
C PRO A 6 13.46 5.04 -3.45
N THR A 7 14.19 3.93 -3.36
CA THR A 7 14.80 3.45 -2.12
C THR A 7 16.24 2.96 -2.34
N ILE A 8 17.02 2.98 -1.26
CA ILE A 8 18.41 2.50 -1.27
C ILE A 8 18.45 1.00 -1.59
N GLU A 9 17.47 0.23 -1.11
CA GLU A 9 17.44 -1.21 -1.34
C GLU A 9 17.23 -1.54 -2.82
N GLU A 10 16.33 -0.81 -3.48
CA GLU A 10 16.12 -0.95 -4.92
C GLU A 10 17.36 -0.55 -5.72
N ALA A 11 18.07 0.52 -5.28
CA ALA A 11 19.35 0.90 -5.88
C ALA A 11 20.39 -0.20 -5.78
N LYS A 12 20.54 -0.81 -4.60
CA LYS A 12 21.48 -1.92 -4.38
C LYS A 12 21.11 -3.17 -5.18
N ASN A 13 19.82 -3.46 -5.28
CA ASN A 13 19.35 -4.59 -6.06
C ASN A 13 19.64 -4.40 -7.55
N LEU A 14 19.30 -3.20 -8.07
CA LEU A 14 19.58 -2.85 -9.47
C LEU A 14 21.09 -2.88 -9.76
N TYR A 15 21.92 -2.41 -8.82
CA TYR A 15 23.38 -2.51 -8.92
C TYR A 15 23.83 -3.95 -9.10
N LYS A 16 23.39 -4.88 -8.22
CA LYS A 16 23.74 -6.30 -8.30
C LYS A 16 23.27 -6.96 -9.61
N MET A 17 22.15 -6.51 -10.15
CA MET A 17 21.64 -7.05 -11.43
C MET A 17 22.46 -6.59 -12.64
N LEU A 18 23.02 -5.38 -12.57
CA LEU A 18 23.69 -4.73 -13.70
C LEU A 18 25.23 -4.80 -13.63
N GLU A 19 25.81 -5.04 -12.44
CA GLU A 19 27.28 -4.92 -12.25
C GLU A 19 28.10 -5.88 -13.10
N LYS A 20 27.55 -7.06 -13.43
CA LYS A 20 28.31 -8.11 -14.11
C LYS A 20 28.85 -7.65 -15.48
N GLY A 21 30.17 -7.55 -15.58
CA GLY A 21 30.90 -7.15 -16.80
C GLY A 21 31.07 -5.65 -16.99
N ILE A 22 30.60 -4.84 -16.04
CA ILE A 22 30.79 -3.38 -16.02
C ILE A 22 31.20 -2.86 -14.63
N GLU A 23 31.83 -3.71 -13.83
CA GLU A 23 32.15 -3.46 -12.41
C GLU A 23 32.90 -2.13 -12.19
N ASP A 24 33.81 -1.78 -13.10
CA ASP A 24 34.61 -0.56 -13.04
C ASP A 24 33.86 0.71 -13.51
N TYR A 25 32.69 0.55 -14.14
CA TYR A 25 31.92 1.62 -14.79
C TYR A 25 30.51 1.77 -14.26
N ILE A 26 30.17 1.07 -13.17
CA ILE A 26 28.89 1.20 -12.49
C ILE A 26 29.07 1.80 -11.10
N PHE A 27 28.30 2.83 -10.80
CA PHE A 27 28.41 3.60 -9.56
C PHE A 27 27.05 3.65 -8.86
N ILE A 28 27.08 3.56 -7.53
CA ILE A 28 25.87 3.71 -6.69
C ILE A 28 26.05 4.88 -5.74
N LEU A 29 25.05 5.79 -5.70
CA LEU A 29 25.03 6.97 -4.82
C LEU A 29 23.76 6.97 -3.99
N HIS A 30 23.91 7.06 -2.66
CA HIS A 30 22.77 7.21 -1.75
C HIS A 30 23.15 7.95 -0.47
N ASN A 31 22.16 8.51 0.22
CA ASN A 31 22.34 9.39 1.37
C ASN A 31 22.82 8.69 2.66
N LYS A 32 22.88 7.36 2.70
CA LYS A 32 23.46 6.59 3.83
C LYS A 32 24.97 6.35 3.66
N LEU A 33 25.57 6.68 2.51
CA LEU A 33 27.02 6.59 2.33
C LEU A 33 27.73 7.66 3.17
N PRO A 34 28.94 7.38 3.69
CA PRO A 34 29.82 8.39 4.30
C PRO A 34 30.10 9.53 3.30
N LYS A 35 30.15 10.75 3.80
CA LYS A 35 30.43 11.93 2.93
C LYS A 35 31.71 11.79 2.11
N LYS A 36 32.75 11.21 2.69
CA LYS A 36 34.03 10.97 2.01
C LYS A 36 33.85 10.03 0.82
N GLU A 37 33.14 8.95 0.98
CA GLU A 37 32.85 7.97 -0.06
C GLU A 37 31.99 8.58 -1.19
N ILE A 38 30.98 9.40 -0.84
CA ILE A 38 30.20 10.14 -1.86
C ILE A 38 31.10 11.02 -2.71
N ILE A 39 32.08 11.73 -2.10
CA ILE A 39 33.02 12.59 -2.84
C ILE A 39 33.92 11.74 -3.73
N GLU A 40 34.47 10.64 -3.23
CA GLU A 40 35.34 9.73 -4.00
C GLU A 40 34.60 9.15 -5.21
N ILE A 41 33.37 8.68 -5.02
CA ILE A 41 32.52 8.18 -6.13
C ILE A 41 32.22 9.31 -7.12
N TRP A 42 31.88 10.51 -6.63
CA TRP A 42 31.59 11.67 -7.46
C TRP A 42 32.80 12.09 -8.34
N GLU A 43 33.98 12.09 -7.76
CA GLU A 43 35.21 12.36 -8.50
C GLU A 43 35.54 11.27 -9.53
N SER A 44 35.29 9.98 -9.15
CA SER A 44 35.50 8.86 -10.07
C SER A 44 34.56 8.96 -11.27
N ILE A 45 33.29 9.29 -11.05
CA ILE A 45 32.30 9.53 -12.11
C ILE A 45 32.77 10.68 -13.03
N ALA A 46 33.28 11.75 -12.45
CA ALA A 46 33.73 12.93 -13.21
C ALA A 46 35.01 12.67 -14.05
N LYS A 47 35.92 11.85 -13.53
CA LYS A 47 37.22 11.55 -14.15
C LYS A 47 37.16 10.42 -15.19
N THR A 48 36.15 9.56 -15.14
CA THR A 48 36.02 8.40 -16.02
C THR A 48 35.66 8.86 -17.44
N GLU A 49 36.49 8.60 -18.42
CA GLU A 49 36.24 8.92 -19.84
C GLU A 49 35.32 7.91 -20.53
N HIS A 50 35.10 6.76 -19.90
CA HIS A 50 34.27 5.69 -20.43
C HIS A 50 32.77 5.94 -20.19
N ALA A 51 31.92 5.27 -20.96
CA ALA A 51 30.49 5.23 -20.69
C ALA A 51 30.21 4.62 -19.30
N VAL A 52 29.37 5.27 -18.50
CA VAL A 52 29.08 4.85 -17.12
C VAL A 52 27.60 4.59 -16.88
N THR A 53 27.33 3.69 -15.94
CA THR A 53 26.01 3.49 -15.35
C THR A 53 26.01 4.05 -13.93
N ILE A 54 25.10 4.98 -13.64
CA ILE A 54 24.99 5.62 -12.33
C ILE A 54 23.62 5.28 -11.76
N ILE A 55 23.60 4.71 -10.55
CA ILE A 55 22.37 4.38 -9.84
C ILE A 55 22.28 5.26 -8.61
N THR A 56 21.15 5.95 -8.43
CA THR A 56 20.98 6.87 -7.31
C THR A 56 19.73 6.55 -6.51
N ALA A 57 19.80 6.74 -5.19
CA ALA A 57 18.63 6.76 -4.30
C ALA A 57 18.68 8.01 -3.41
N GLY A 58 17.60 8.80 -3.43
CA GLY A 58 17.54 10.09 -2.74
C GLY A 58 17.81 11.29 -3.67
N ILE A 59 18.25 12.40 -3.09
CA ILE A 59 18.36 13.68 -3.81
C ILE A 59 19.73 13.81 -4.49
N PHE A 60 19.87 13.26 -5.67
CA PHE A 60 21.05 13.44 -6.54
C PHE A 60 20.61 13.90 -7.95
N PRO A 61 20.00 15.11 -8.05
CA PRO A 61 19.42 15.56 -9.31
C PRO A 61 20.47 16.00 -10.35
N LEU A 62 21.63 16.40 -9.89
CA LEU A 62 22.74 16.82 -10.73
C LEU A 62 23.89 15.83 -10.56
N LEU A 63 24.53 15.47 -11.64
CA LEU A 63 25.68 14.57 -11.68
C LEU A 63 26.80 15.23 -12.48
N PRO A 64 28.08 14.97 -12.19
CA PRO A 64 29.23 15.68 -12.78
C PRO A 64 29.54 15.15 -14.19
N ARG A 65 28.52 14.97 -15.05
CA ARG A 65 28.65 14.48 -16.41
C ARG A 65 27.69 15.19 -17.37
N SER A 66 28.21 15.68 -18.46
CA SER A 66 27.42 16.29 -19.54
C SER A 66 26.92 15.29 -20.58
N ASP A 67 27.56 14.13 -20.69
CA ASP A 67 27.29 13.09 -21.68
C ASP A 67 26.19 12.09 -21.29
N ILE A 68 25.38 12.39 -20.26
CA ILE A 68 24.24 11.60 -19.89
C ILE A 68 23.16 11.72 -20.96
N SER A 69 22.89 10.62 -21.66
CA SER A 69 21.88 10.55 -22.72
C SER A 69 20.54 9.94 -22.25
N SER A 70 20.57 9.07 -21.25
CA SER A 70 19.39 8.35 -20.78
C SER A 70 19.24 8.44 -19.27
N VAL A 71 18.06 8.81 -18.82
CA VAL A 71 17.68 8.90 -17.41
C VAL A 71 16.44 8.03 -17.17
N VAL A 72 16.54 7.07 -16.29
CA VAL A 72 15.47 6.14 -15.96
C VAL A 72 14.95 6.44 -14.55
N ILE A 73 13.67 6.77 -14.43
CA ILE A 73 12.95 6.81 -13.16
C ILE A 73 12.37 5.41 -12.94
N GLU A 74 13.10 4.61 -12.19
CA GLU A 74 12.79 3.20 -11.96
C GLU A 74 11.77 3.05 -10.84
N ARG A 75 10.76 2.19 -11.04
CA ARG A 75 9.65 1.99 -10.11
C ARG A 75 8.94 3.27 -9.74
N GLU A 76 8.43 3.96 -10.74
CA GLU A 76 7.77 5.25 -10.56
C GLU A 76 6.56 5.19 -9.60
N ASN A 77 5.88 4.04 -9.50
CA ASN A 77 4.79 3.80 -8.57
C ASN A 77 5.26 3.30 -7.19
N GLY A 78 6.58 3.12 -7.02
CA GLY A 78 7.18 2.71 -5.76
C GLY A 78 7.08 3.78 -4.67
N ARG A 79 7.17 3.34 -3.41
CA ARG A 79 7.22 4.27 -2.27
C ARG A 79 8.60 4.89 -2.15
N GLY A 80 8.68 6.11 -1.62
CA GLY A 80 9.93 6.79 -1.34
C GLY A 80 10.24 7.96 -2.29
N TRP A 81 9.40 8.20 -3.28
CA TRP A 81 9.57 9.32 -4.20
C TRP A 81 9.23 10.69 -3.61
N ILE A 82 8.41 10.72 -2.56
CA ILE A 82 8.10 11.99 -1.88
C ILE A 82 9.12 12.24 -0.78
N SER A 83 9.73 13.42 -0.78
CA SER A 83 10.60 13.86 0.32
C SER A 83 9.88 13.74 1.66
N PRO A 84 10.47 13.09 2.69
CA PRO A 84 9.80 12.92 3.99
C PRO A 84 9.72 14.22 4.80
N LYS A 85 10.44 15.26 4.37
CA LYS A 85 10.49 16.58 5.02
C LYS A 85 9.96 17.65 4.08
N SER A 86 9.43 18.74 4.66
CA SER A 86 9.08 19.93 3.91
C SER A 86 10.26 20.35 3.00
N PRO A 87 9.99 20.67 1.74
CA PRO A 87 8.69 20.94 1.10
C PRO A 87 7.94 19.72 0.55
N TYR A 88 8.21 18.50 0.98
CA TYR A 88 7.53 17.27 0.52
C TYR A 88 7.55 17.09 -1.00
N ALA A 89 8.67 17.45 -1.63
CA ALA A 89 8.80 17.41 -3.07
C ALA A 89 8.68 16.01 -3.65
N ASP A 90 7.97 15.88 -4.76
CA ASP A 90 7.97 14.67 -5.59
C ASP A 90 9.26 14.63 -6.41
N LEU A 91 10.16 13.74 -6.04
CA LEU A 91 11.49 13.62 -6.67
C LEU A 91 11.39 13.19 -8.14
N ARG A 92 10.34 12.44 -8.53
CA ARG A 92 10.10 12.06 -9.93
C ARG A 92 9.92 13.30 -10.80
N LYS A 93 9.01 14.20 -10.37
CA LYS A 93 8.76 15.48 -11.03
C LYS A 93 10.02 16.36 -11.04
N ALA A 94 10.77 16.40 -9.92
CA ALA A 94 11.99 17.15 -9.83
C ALA A 94 13.05 16.65 -10.83
N PHE A 95 13.28 15.34 -10.89
CA PHE A 95 14.23 14.75 -11.84
C PHE A 95 13.79 14.95 -13.29
N GLU A 96 12.50 14.82 -13.57
CA GLU A 96 11.94 15.06 -14.90
C GLU A 96 12.19 16.50 -15.32
N ILE A 97 11.80 17.50 -14.51
CA ILE A 97 11.95 18.94 -14.83
C ILE A 97 13.42 19.31 -15.06
N ILE A 98 14.33 18.81 -14.23
CA ILE A 98 15.76 19.10 -14.35
C ILE A 98 16.32 18.49 -15.63
N ASN A 99 16.00 17.22 -15.92
CA ASN A 99 16.55 16.54 -17.09
C ASN A 99 15.91 17.01 -18.41
N MET A 100 14.65 17.46 -18.42
CA MET A 100 14.03 18.08 -19.60
C MET A 100 14.71 19.39 -20.04
N ARG A 101 15.44 20.06 -19.13
CA ARG A 101 16.20 21.28 -19.44
C ARG A 101 17.60 20.99 -19.98
N MET A 102 18.05 19.74 -19.96
CA MET A 102 19.35 19.33 -20.48
C MET A 102 19.19 18.84 -21.93
N PRO A 103 20.05 19.32 -22.86
CA PRO A 103 19.95 18.86 -24.25
C PRO A 103 20.23 17.37 -24.35
N ASP A 104 19.63 16.73 -25.33
CA ASP A 104 19.89 15.35 -25.78
C ASP A 104 19.63 14.24 -24.71
N ARG A 105 18.84 14.55 -23.66
CA ARG A 105 18.46 13.57 -22.66
C ARG A 105 17.10 12.97 -22.95
N THR A 106 17.03 11.63 -22.95
CA THR A 106 15.77 10.89 -22.97
C THR A 106 15.43 10.41 -21.55
N ILE A 107 14.20 10.70 -21.09
CA ILE A 107 13.71 10.30 -19.77
C ILE A 107 12.79 9.11 -19.95
N TYR A 108 13.03 8.05 -19.21
CA TYR A 108 12.21 6.84 -19.17
C TYR A 108 11.51 6.72 -17.82
N LEU A 109 10.19 6.53 -17.84
CA LEU A 109 9.39 6.19 -16.67
C LEU A 109 9.15 4.69 -16.70
N ALA A 110 9.61 3.96 -15.70
CA ALA A 110 9.61 2.50 -15.68
C ALA A 110 8.97 1.95 -14.41
N ASP A 111 8.05 0.99 -14.57
CA ASP A 111 7.50 0.16 -13.49
C ASP A 111 6.76 -1.06 -14.07
N CYS A 112 6.44 -2.04 -13.21
CA CYS A 112 5.54 -3.17 -13.56
C CYS A 112 4.07 -2.72 -13.69
N LEU A 113 3.68 -1.64 -13.04
CA LEU A 113 2.43 -0.90 -13.17
C LEU A 113 2.74 0.59 -13.13
N LEU A 114 2.67 1.26 -14.27
CA LEU A 114 2.83 2.71 -14.34
C LEU A 114 1.69 3.42 -13.59
N ARG A 115 1.97 4.60 -13.06
CA ARG A 115 0.95 5.42 -12.38
C ARG A 115 -0.16 5.84 -13.35
N THR A 116 -1.38 6.00 -12.81
CA THR A 116 -2.51 6.50 -13.61
C THR A 116 -2.21 7.88 -14.20
N GLU A 117 -1.47 8.74 -13.48
CA GLU A 117 -1.03 10.04 -13.97
C GLU A 117 -0.11 9.91 -15.21
N THR A 118 0.83 8.98 -15.19
CA THR A 118 1.75 8.71 -16.31
C THR A 118 1.01 8.12 -17.50
N LEU A 119 0.13 7.13 -17.26
CA LEU A 119 -0.69 6.56 -18.33
C LEU A 119 -1.63 7.60 -18.95
N SER A 120 -2.17 8.54 -18.16
CA SER A 120 -2.97 9.65 -18.69
C SER A 120 -2.18 10.59 -19.60
N ARG A 121 -0.88 10.80 -19.32
CA ARG A 121 0.02 11.56 -20.20
C ARG A 121 0.28 10.83 -21.52
N LEU A 122 0.39 9.51 -21.46
CA LEU A 122 0.49 8.68 -22.66
C LEU A 122 -0.78 8.79 -23.53
N ASP A 123 -1.98 8.72 -22.93
CA ASP A 123 -3.25 8.88 -23.62
C ASP A 123 -3.41 10.27 -24.29
N ARG A 124 -2.77 11.31 -23.70
CA ARG A 124 -2.74 12.67 -24.24
C ARG A 124 -1.58 12.93 -25.21
N HIS A 125 -0.77 11.92 -25.52
CA HIS A 125 0.42 12.04 -26.37
C HIS A 125 1.49 13.01 -25.87
N GLU A 126 1.57 13.26 -24.56
CA GLU A 126 2.63 14.06 -23.92
C GLU A 126 3.92 13.26 -23.76
N ILE A 127 3.83 11.96 -23.70
CA ILE A 127 4.93 11.00 -23.66
C ILE A 127 4.66 9.85 -24.63
N TYR A 128 5.70 9.09 -24.97
CA TYR A 128 5.63 7.99 -25.92
C TYR A 128 6.05 6.67 -25.28
N GLN A 129 5.62 5.57 -25.85
CA GLN A 129 6.08 4.25 -25.44
C GLN A 129 7.52 4.04 -25.91
N GLY A 130 8.46 3.86 -24.97
CA GLY A 130 9.86 3.56 -25.27
C GLY A 130 10.11 2.09 -25.67
N SER A 131 9.18 1.20 -25.34
CA SER A 131 9.18 -0.21 -25.68
C SER A 131 7.75 -0.63 -25.99
N PRO A 132 7.47 -1.69 -26.76
CA PRO A 132 6.12 -2.18 -26.96
C PRO A 132 5.44 -2.42 -25.62
N PHE A 133 4.51 -1.55 -25.24
CA PHE A 133 3.85 -1.59 -23.96
C PHE A 133 2.90 -2.80 -23.93
N LYS A 134 3.16 -3.70 -23.00
CA LYS A 134 2.28 -4.84 -22.80
C LYS A 134 1.18 -4.41 -21.83
N TRP A 135 0.00 -4.11 -22.37
CA TRP A 135 -1.21 -3.87 -21.57
C TRP A 135 -1.68 -5.11 -20.79
N ARG A 136 -0.85 -6.11 -20.74
CA ARG A 136 -1.05 -7.34 -20.00
C ARG A 136 0.24 -7.77 -19.32
N SER A 137 0.20 -7.86 -18.00
CA SER A 137 1.27 -8.50 -17.23
C SER A 137 1.21 -10.01 -17.44
N ILE A 138 2.31 -10.59 -17.91
CA ILE A 138 2.42 -12.03 -18.17
C ILE A 138 3.06 -12.70 -16.96
N SER A 139 2.52 -13.82 -16.53
CA SER A 139 3.11 -14.72 -15.54
C SER A 139 2.85 -16.16 -15.96
N THR A 140 3.75 -17.06 -15.61
CA THR A 140 3.60 -18.51 -15.78
C THR A 140 2.93 -19.15 -14.56
N ALA A 141 2.80 -18.41 -13.45
CA ALA A 141 2.18 -18.89 -12.24
C ALA A 141 0.67 -19.12 -12.44
N GLU A 142 0.17 -20.21 -11.86
CA GLU A 142 -1.25 -20.51 -11.80
C GLU A 142 -1.96 -19.56 -10.83
N ASP A 143 -3.01 -18.88 -11.30
CA ASP A 143 -3.73 -17.87 -10.51
C ASP A 143 -4.98 -18.49 -9.85
N THR A 144 -5.14 -18.31 -8.54
CA THR A 144 -6.31 -18.78 -7.79
C THR A 144 -6.91 -17.65 -6.95
N LEU A 145 -8.19 -17.38 -7.12
CA LEU A 145 -8.95 -16.41 -6.31
C LEU A 145 -10.00 -17.14 -5.47
N ILE A 146 -9.95 -16.96 -4.16
CA ILE A 146 -10.80 -17.67 -3.20
C ILE A 146 -11.77 -16.69 -2.53
N ASP A 147 -13.07 -17.02 -2.62
CA ASP A 147 -14.09 -16.35 -1.82
C ASP A 147 -14.10 -16.92 -0.40
N MET A 148 -13.72 -16.09 0.56
CA MET A 148 -13.71 -16.43 1.98
C MET A 148 -15.08 -16.34 2.64
N VAL A 149 -16.13 -15.89 1.91
CA VAL A 149 -17.50 -15.85 2.41
C VAL A 149 -18.16 -17.24 2.21
N PRO A 150 -18.54 -17.95 3.29
CA PRO A 150 -19.10 -19.29 3.17
C PRO A 150 -20.36 -19.31 2.30
N ASN A 151 -20.43 -20.22 1.34
CA ASN A 151 -21.64 -20.53 0.59
C ASN A 151 -22.53 -21.43 1.42
N LYS A 152 -23.77 -21.02 1.73
CA LYS A 152 -24.75 -21.80 2.47
C LYS A 152 -25.07 -23.20 1.89
N SER A 153 -24.67 -23.46 0.65
CA SER A 153 -24.87 -24.75 -0.06
C SER A 153 -23.86 -25.84 0.31
N GLN A 154 -22.69 -25.49 0.87
CA GLN A 154 -21.63 -26.46 1.19
C GLN A 154 -21.65 -26.97 2.63
N GLU A 155 -22.43 -26.33 3.56
CA GLU A 155 -22.51 -26.73 4.96
C GLU A 155 -23.34 -27.98 5.24
N LYS A 156 -23.97 -28.60 4.22
CA LYS A 156 -24.86 -29.78 4.45
C LYS A 156 -24.12 -31.13 4.57
N THR A 157 -22.78 -31.15 4.37
CA THR A 157 -22.04 -32.43 4.34
C THR A 157 -21.19 -32.72 5.58
N ASP A 158 -20.87 -31.72 6.41
CA ASP A 158 -19.89 -31.92 7.52
C ASP A 158 -20.43 -31.77 8.96
N SER A 159 -21.72 -31.59 9.16
CA SER A 159 -22.28 -31.42 10.53
C SER A 159 -23.14 -32.59 10.96
N ARG A 160 -22.53 -33.76 11.20
CA ARG A 160 -23.06 -34.82 12.06
C ARG A 160 -22.11 -35.11 13.22
N SER A 161 -21.73 -34.13 13.98
CA SER A 161 -21.29 -34.27 15.37
C SER A 161 -22.30 -33.52 16.25
N LYS A 162 -23.16 -34.29 16.92
CA LYS A 162 -24.10 -33.80 17.96
C LYS A 162 -23.27 -33.10 19.05
N ILE A 163 -23.25 -31.77 19.06
CA ILE A 163 -22.77 -31.01 20.19
C ILE A 163 -23.92 -30.97 21.21
N GLN A 164 -23.76 -31.70 22.33
CA GLN A 164 -24.60 -31.56 23.50
C GLN A 164 -24.48 -30.12 24.03
N GLU A 165 -25.63 -29.49 24.29
CA GLU A 165 -25.68 -28.14 24.88
C GLU A 165 -25.01 -28.14 26.27
N PRO A 166 -24.06 -27.26 26.55
CA PRO A 166 -23.49 -27.12 27.89
C PRO A 166 -24.50 -26.44 28.82
N GLN A 167 -24.74 -27.08 29.97
CA GLN A 167 -25.71 -26.65 31.00
C GLN A 167 -25.24 -25.47 31.87
N ASN A 168 -24.17 -24.75 31.52
CA ASN A 168 -23.65 -23.64 32.32
C ASN A 168 -23.60 -22.34 31.52
N PRO A 169 -24.34 -21.25 31.92
CA PRO A 169 -24.40 -19.99 31.14
C PRO A 169 -23.11 -19.18 31.16
N GLU A 170 -22.14 -19.47 32.04
CA GLU A 170 -20.88 -18.74 32.10
C GLU A 170 -19.78 -19.23 31.13
N SER A 171 -19.98 -20.37 30.46
CA SER A 171 -19.03 -20.91 29.47
C SER A 171 -19.33 -20.53 28.02
N ARG A 172 -20.21 -19.59 27.76
CA ARG A 172 -20.67 -19.16 26.43
C ARG A 172 -19.76 -18.19 25.70
N ILE A 173 -18.44 -18.23 25.92
CA ILE A 173 -17.51 -17.56 25.03
C ILE A 173 -16.73 -18.61 24.23
N SER A 174 -17.43 -19.45 23.48
CA SER A 174 -16.85 -20.03 22.28
C SER A 174 -16.89 -18.92 21.22
N ILE A 175 -15.78 -18.22 21.05
CA ILE A 175 -15.56 -17.36 19.90
C ILE A 175 -15.62 -18.31 18.70
N PRO A 176 -16.63 -18.20 17.79
CA PRO A 176 -16.61 -18.98 16.56
C PRO A 176 -15.27 -18.65 15.88
N SER A 177 -14.51 -19.64 15.53
CA SER A 177 -13.21 -19.46 14.91
C SER A 177 -13.42 -18.81 13.53
N PHE A 178 -13.31 -17.50 13.47
CA PHE A 178 -13.26 -16.79 12.20
C PHE A 178 -12.11 -17.38 11.36
N ARG A 179 -12.47 -17.99 10.23
CA ARG A 179 -11.53 -18.68 9.35
C ARG A 179 -10.59 -17.66 8.66
N ILE A 180 -9.29 -17.76 8.91
CA ILE A 180 -8.25 -16.94 8.29
C ILE A 180 -7.66 -17.64 7.08
N LEU A 181 -7.42 -18.94 7.19
CA LEU A 181 -6.88 -19.78 6.12
C LEU A 181 -8.01 -20.50 5.39
N SER A 182 -8.06 -20.42 4.07
CA SER A 182 -8.94 -21.26 3.26
C SER A 182 -8.42 -22.69 3.19
N SER A 183 -9.29 -23.64 2.82
CA SER A 183 -8.90 -25.02 2.54
C SER A 183 -7.81 -25.11 1.45
N GLU A 184 -7.90 -24.25 0.44
CA GLU A 184 -6.94 -24.18 -0.66
C GLU A 184 -5.58 -23.67 -0.19
N LEU A 185 -5.54 -22.68 0.72
CA LEU A 185 -4.28 -22.24 1.32
C LEU A 185 -3.69 -23.30 2.24
N GLU A 186 -4.51 -23.99 3.01
CA GLU A 186 -4.07 -25.14 3.83
C GLU A 186 -3.47 -26.26 2.97
N ASN A 187 -4.13 -26.60 1.86
CA ASN A 187 -3.59 -27.56 0.90
C ASN A 187 -2.27 -27.09 0.27
N LEU A 188 -2.16 -25.79 -0.03
CA LEU A 188 -0.92 -25.21 -0.53
C LEU A 188 0.22 -25.29 0.49
N ILE A 189 -0.07 -25.09 1.77
CA ILE A 189 0.90 -25.26 2.87
C ILE A 189 1.39 -26.70 2.96
N ILE A 190 0.50 -27.68 2.87
CA ILE A 190 0.85 -29.11 2.89
C ILE A 190 1.72 -29.44 1.68
N LYS A 191 1.27 -29.05 0.47
CA LYS A 191 2.01 -29.26 -0.77
C LYS A 191 3.41 -28.63 -0.74
N ASN A 192 3.54 -27.41 -0.18
CA ASN A 192 4.82 -26.75 -0.02
C ASN A 192 5.82 -27.56 0.79
N GLN A 193 5.37 -28.28 1.83
CA GLN A 193 6.20 -29.19 2.61
C GLN A 193 6.57 -30.44 1.82
N GLU A 194 5.60 -31.08 1.16
CA GLU A 194 5.80 -32.32 0.39
C GLU A 194 6.76 -32.11 -0.78
N ASP A 195 6.62 -31.02 -1.51
CA ASP A 195 7.44 -30.65 -2.66
C ASP A 195 8.78 -30.01 -2.28
N ASN A 196 9.05 -29.77 -0.99
CA ASN A 196 10.20 -29.01 -0.51
C ASN A 196 10.35 -27.64 -1.19
N SER A 197 9.24 -26.99 -1.48
CA SER A 197 9.18 -25.69 -2.15
C SER A 197 9.21 -24.53 -1.15
N HIS A 198 9.14 -23.28 -1.63
CA HIS A 198 9.11 -22.08 -0.80
C HIS A 198 7.79 -21.33 -0.97
N LEU A 199 7.11 -21.05 0.14
CA LEU A 199 5.85 -20.32 0.16
C LEU A 199 6.02 -18.95 0.82
N PHE A 200 5.70 -17.87 0.10
CA PHE A 200 5.58 -16.53 0.66
C PHE A 200 4.12 -16.18 0.92
N ILE A 201 3.76 -15.94 2.19
CA ILE A 201 2.43 -15.51 2.60
C ILE A 201 2.47 -14.00 2.92
N TYR A 202 1.77 -13.24 2.10
CA TYR A 202 1.63 -11.80 2.23
C TYR A 202 0.40 -11.42 3.06
N ALA A 203 0.58 -10.47 3.97
CA ALA A 203 -0.53 -9.84 4.69
C ALA A 203 -0.32 -8.32 4.80
N VAL A 204 -1.41 -7.59 4.92
CA VAL A 204 -1.37 -6.14 5.19
C VAL A 204 -0.83 -5.89 6.59
N ARG A 205 -0.04 -4.82 6.76
CA ARG A 205 0.51 -4.42 8.05
C ARG A 205 -0.59 -4.25 9.10
N ARG A 206 -0.33 -4.74 10.32
CA ARG A 206 -1.21 -4.59 11.49
C ARG A 206 -1.48 -3.09 11.75
N GLY A 207 -2.75 -2.74 12.01
CA GLY A 207 -3.15 -1.40 12.40
C GLY A 207 -3.39 -0.41 11.25
N LEU A 208 -3.21 -0.78 9.97
CA LEU A 208 -3.55 0.12 8.86
C LEU A 208 -5.05 0.33 8.72
N ALA A 209 -5.86 -0.72 8.90
CA ALA A 209 -7.30 -0.64 8.99
C ALA A 209 -7.86 -1.84 9.74
N THR A 210 -8.87 -1.61 10.57
CA THR A 210 -9.75 -2.65 11.08
C THR A 210 -11.04 -2.60 10.27
N MET A 211 -11.68 -3.73 10.07
CA MET A 211 -13.02 -3.83 9.48
C MET A 211 -13.91 -4.63 10.40
N THR A 212 -15.22 -4.50 10.26
CA THR A 212 -16.17 -5.30 11.03
C THR A 212 -16.67 -6.44 10.16
N VAL A 213 -16.76 -7.63 10.75
CA VAL A 213 -17.28 -8.83 10.12
C VAL A 213 -18.36 -9.47 10.97
N CYS A 214 -19.28 -10.19 10.34
CA CYS A 214 -20.23 -11.04 11.00
C CYS A 214 -19.57 -12.39 11.32
N ASN A 215 -19.56 -12.79 12.59
CA ASN A 215 -19.01 -14.09 12.98
C ASN A 215 -19.86 -15.28 12.54
N ASP A 216 -21.13 -15.03 12.17
CA ASP A 216 -22.06 -16.11 11.78
C ASP A 216 -21.95 -16.48 10.30
N CYS A 217 -21.63 -15.51 9.42
CA CYS A 217 -21.55 -15.75 7.98
C CYS A 217 -20.29 -15.16 7.35
N GLU A 218 -19.34 -14.69 8.15
CA GLU A 218 -18.05 -14.13 7.76
C GLU A 218 -18.10 -12.96 6.76
N THR A 219 -19.28 -12.41 6.51
CA THR A 219 -19.46 -11.27 5.60
C THR A 219 -18.98 -9.98 6.25
N ILE A 220 -18.31 -9.13 5.46
CA ILE A 220 -17.88 -7.79 5.89
C ILE A 220 -19.13 -6.92 6.07
N VAL A 221 -19.18 -6.19 7.18
CA VAL A 221 -20.24 -5.20 7.45
C VAL A 221 -19.91 -3.93 6.68
N SER A 222 -20.71 -3.64 5.66
CA SER A 222 -20.50 -2.51 4.77
C SER A 222 -21.32 -1.28 5.14
N CYS A 223 -20.85 -0.11 4.74
CA CYS A 223 -21.57 1.15 4.88
C CYS A 223 -22.81 1.17 3.98
N ASN A 224 -23.91 1.75 4.49
CA ASN A 224 -25.17 1.87 3.75
C ASN A 224 -25.12 2.94 2.65
N GLN A 225 -24.18 3.89 2.73
CA GLN A 225 -24.06 5.01 1.79
C GLN A 225 -23.05 4.75 0.69
N CYS A 226 -21.87 4.19 1.01
CA CYS A 226 -20.77 4.05 0.05
C CYS A 226 -20.24 2.62 -0.10
N SER A 227 -20.88 1.62 0.56
CA SER A 227 -20.52 0.20 0.52
C SER A 227 -19.11 -0.15 1.03
N ALA A 228 -18.31 0.82 1.48
CA ALA A 228 -17.02 0.56 2.10
C ALA A 228 -17.17 -0.19 3.43
N PRO A 229 -16.17 -0.99 3.87
CA PRO A 229 -16.18 -1.62 5.18
C PRO A 229 -16.33 -0.60 6.30
N VAL A 230 -17.11 -0.92 7.33
CA VAL A 230 -17.23 -0.08 8.53
C VAL A 230 -16.38 -0.61 9.67
N VAL A 231 -15.98 0.28 10.56
CA VAL A 231 -15.21 -0.02 11.77
C VAL A 231 -16.12 0.07 12.99
N LEU A 232 -16.07 -0.94 13.85
CA LEU A 232 -16.75 -0.93 15.14
C LEU A 232 -15.93 -0.12 16.15
N HIS A 233 -16.51 0.96 16.66
CA HIS A 233 -15.96 1.78 17.72
C HIS A 233 -16.69 1.49 19.05
N ALA A 234 -15.89 1.15 20.09
CA ALA A 234 -16.39 1.07 21.45
C ALA A 234 -16.47 2.50 22.04
N SER A 235 -17.61 2.86 22.59
CA SER A 235 -17.73 4.10 23.36
C SER A 235 -17.02 3.93 24.70
N LYS A 236 -15.99 4.73 24.97
CA LYS A 236 -15.38 4.79 26.32
C LYS A 236 -16.34 5.55 27.22
N ALA A 237 -16.82 4.90 28.26
CA ALA A 237 -17.56 5.55 29.34
C ALA A 237 -16.62 6.48 30.12
N THR A 238 -16.54 7.74 29.74
CA THR A 238 -15.78 8.79 30.46
C THR A 238 -16.66 9.84 31.12
N ASP A 239 -18.00 9.70 31.02
CA ASP A 239 -18.94 10.60 31.69
C ASP A 239 -19.96 9.82 32.52
N GLN A 240 -19.96 10.07 33.83
CA GLN A 240 -20.90 9.46 34.79
C GLN A 240 -22.36 9.94 34.62
N SER A 241 -22.65 10.75 33.61
CA SER A 241 -23.97 11.35 33.39
C SER A 241 -24.75 10.86 32.18
N SER A 242 -24.18 9.96 31.35
CA SER A 242 -24.90 9.40 30.18
C SER A 242 -24.98 7.89 30.23
N LYS A 243 -26.20 7.37 30.08
CA LYS A 243 -26.55 5.96 29.92
C LYS A 243 -25.51 5.21 29.07
N ALA A 244 -25.06 4.04 29.54
CA ALA A 244 -24.04 3.14 29.00
C ALA A 244 -23.66 3.41 27.55
N GLY A 245 -22.39 3.78 27.33
CA GLY A 245 -21.90 4.15 26.01
C GLY A 245 -22.17 3.05 24.98
N ARG A 246 -23.02 3.36 23.99
CA ARG A 246 -23.39 2.39 22.94
C ARG A 246 -22.28 2.33 21.91
N ASN A 247 -21.89 1.12 21.52
CA ASN A 247 -21.01 0.90 20.38
C ASN A 247 -21.64 1.47 19.11
N PHE A 248 -20.82 1.95 18.19
CA PHE A 248 -21.30 2.47 16.91
C PHE A 248 -20.37 2.06 15.75
N PHE A 249 -20.96 1.89 14.58
CA PHE A 249 -20.20 1.74 13.34
C PHE A 249 -19.86 3.09 12.75
N MET A 250 -18.64 3.23 12.30
CA MET A 250 -18.17 4.40 11.56
C MET A 250 -17.59 3.97 10.20
N CYS A 251 -18.07 4.59 9.16
CA CYS A 251 -17.46 4.49 7.85
C CYS A 251 -16.39 5.59 7.72
N HIS A 252 -15.16 5.21 7.63
CA HIS A 252 -14.07 6.18 7.48
C HIS A 252 -13.95 6.76 6.05
N VAL A 253 -14.62 6.15 5.07
CA VAL A 253 -14.62 6.65 3.68
C VAL A 253 -15.58 7.83 3.52
N CYS A 254 -16.82 7.72 3.99
CA CYS A 254 -17.83 8.79 3.83
C CYS A 254 -18.24 9.48 5.13
N GLY A 255 -17.63 9.12 6.26
CA GLY A 255 -17.93 9.72 7.58
C GLY A 255 -19.25 9.27 8.20
N SER A 256 -20.06 8.45 7.54
CA SER A 256 -21.35 7.97 8.04
C SER A 256 -21.19 7.21 9.37
N ARG A 257 -22.08 7.50 10.32
CA ARG A 257 -22.16 6.82 11.63
C ARG A 257 -23.53 6.21 11.82
N ARG A 258 -23.58 5.03 12.46
CA ARG A 258 -24.83 4.36 12.83
C ARG A 258 -24.67 3.52 14.09
N SER A 259 -25.77 3.18 14.75
CA SER A 259 -25.74 2.30 15.93
C SER A 259 -25.14 0.94 15.59
N ALA A 260 -24.42 0.34 16.54
CA ALA A 260 -23.94 -1.04 16.44
C ALA A 260 -24.97 -2.08 16.93
N ASP A 261 -26.17 -1.65 17.31
CA ASP A 261 -27.27 -2.55 17.71
C ASP A 261 -27.96 -3.21 16.50
N GLU A 262 -27.29 -3.23 15.35
CA GLU A 262 -27.78 -3.81 14.10
C GLU A 262 -27.40 -5.31 13.99
N VAL A 263 -28.18 -6.01 13.17
CA VAL A 263 -27.90 -7.39 12.76
C VAL A 263 -27.24 -7.42 11.38
N CYS A 264 -26.54 -8.50 11.08
CA CYS A 264 -25.96 -8.72 9.77
C CYS A 264 -27.04 -8.74 8.68
N LYS A 265 -26.91 -7.91 7.67
CA LYS A 265 -27.86 -7.86 6.55
C LYS A 265 -27.94 -9.15 5.73
N LYS A 266 -26.89 -9.98 5.74
CA LYS A 266 -26.84 -11.22 4.97
C LYS A 266 -27.50 -12.38 5.68
N CYS A 267 -27.23 -12.57 6.99
CA CYS A 267 -27.71 -13.74 7.73
C CYS A 267 -28.59 -13.43 8.94
N GLY A 268 -28.78 -12.14 9.30
CA GLY A 268 -29.52 -11.75 10.49
C GLY A 268 -28.77 -11.96 11.82
N GLY A 269 -27.51 -12.42 11.78
CA GLY A 269 -26.72 -12.66 12.97
C GLY A 269 -26.30 -11.34 13.66
N TRP A 270 -26.23 -11.34 14.99
CA TRP A 270 -25.92 -10.18 15.80
C TRP A 270 -24.45 -10.10 16.25
N ARG A 271 -23.68 -11.16 16.04
CA ARG A 271 -22.28 -11.24 16.46
C ARG A 271 -21.36 -10.52 15.47
N LEU A 272 -21.32 -9.20 15.55
CA LEU A 272 -20.50 -8.33 14.70
C LEU A 272 -19.22 -7.96 15.46
N THR A 273 -18.04 -8.33 14.94
CA THR A 273 -16.74 -8.12 15.59
C THR A 273 -15.75 -7.39 14.72
N PRO A 274 -14.86 -6.56 15.31
CA PRO A 274 -13.77 -5.96 14.57
C PRO A 274 -12.75 -7.04 14.17
N LEU A 275 -12.38 -7.05 12.91
CA LEU A 275 -11.37 -7.95 12.36
C LEU A 275 -10.13 -7.18 11.90
N GLY A 276 -8.99 -7.56 12.46
CA GLY A 276 -7.68 -7.23 11.93
C GLY A 276 -6.89 -8.51 11.70
N ILE A 277 -6.66 -8.87 10.44
CA ILE A 277 -5.82 -10.02 10.10
C ILE A 277 -4.37 -9.52 10.02
N GLY A 278 -3.61 -9.70 11.11
CA GLY A 278 -2.19 -9.39 11.15
C GLY A 278 -1.33 -10.65 11.09
N LEU A 279 -0.03 -10.49 10.79
CA LEU A 279 0.92 -11.60 10.69
C LEU A 279 0.96 -12.50 11.91
N ASP A 280 0.83 -11.94 13.13
CA ASP A 280 0.85 -12.74 14.37
C ASP A 280 -0.30 -13.76 14.44
N ARG A 281 -1.48 -13.34 14.00
CA ARG A 281 -2.66 -14.21 14.01
C ARG A 281 -2.56 -15.29 12.94
N ILE A 282 -2.02 -14.95 11.77
CA ILE A 282 -1.74 -15.93 10.71
C ILE A 282 -0.72 -16.96 11.20
N GLU A 283 0.38 -16.49 11.79
CA GLU A 283 1.41 -17.35 12.36
C GLU A 283 0.86 -18.30 13.42
N GLN A 284 0.04 -17.80 14.36
CA GLN A 284 -0.59 -18.61 15.41
C GLN A 284 -1.47 -19.70 14.81
N GLU A 285 -2.29 -19.39 13.80
CA GLU A 285 -3.17 -20.38 13.17
C GLU A 285 -2.37 -21.44 12.42
N ILE A 286 -1.31 -21.04 11.67
CA ILE A 286 -0.44 -22.01 10.98
C ILE A 286 0.27 -22.90 11.99
N ARG A 287 0.88 -22.37 13.05
CA ARG A 287 1.58 -23.16 14.07
C ARG A 287 0.67 -24.11 14.84
N ALA A 288 -0.57 -23.70 15.09
CA ALA A 288 -1.56 -24.56 15.76
C ALA A 288 -1.93 -25.80 14.93
N LYS A 289 -1.99 -25.66 13.59
CA LYS A 289 -2.35 -26.74 12.68
C LYS A 289 -1.11 -27.53 12.18
N TYR A 290 0.01 -26.84 12.01
CA TYR A 290 1.23 -27.36 11.41
C TYR A 290 2.46 -27.03 12.28
N PRO A 291 2.62 -27.66 13.46
CA PRO A 291 3.65 -27.29 14.43
C PRO A 291 5.09 -27.51 13.95
N ASN A 292 5.30 -28.37 12.97
CA ASN A 292 6.62 -28.74 12.45
C ASN A 292 7.10 -27.88 11.29
N ILE A 293 6.30 -26.90 10.84
CA ILE A 293 6.70 -26.01 9.73
C ILE A 293 7.61 -24.89 10.22
N ASP A 294 8.71 -24.67 9.54
CA ASP A 294 9.55 -23.52 9.77
C ASP A 294 8.93 -22.25 9.18
N ILE A 295 8.67 -21.27 10.04
CA ILE A 295 8.11 -19.99 9.66
C ILE A 295 9.14 -18.90 9.93
N PHE A 296 9.48 -18.15 8.87
CA PHE A 296 10.29 -16.94 8.91
C PHE A 296 9.37 -15.73 8.79
N LYS A 297 9.67 -14.65 9.50
CA LYS A 297 8.78 -13.47 9.56
C LYS A 297 9.56 -12.19 9.33
N ILE A 298 9.04 -11.37 8.40
CA ILE A 298 9.58 -10.04 8.11
C ILE A 298 8.45 -9.02 8.23
N ASP A 299 8.57 -8.18 9.26
CA ASP A 299 7.65 -7.07 9.55
C ASP A 299 8.44 -5.87 10.07
N SER A 300 7.99 -4.65 9.76
CA SER A 300 8.60 -3.40 10.20
C SER A 300 8.76 -3.25 11.71
N ASP A 301 7.95 -3.96 12.49
CA ASP A 301 7.97 -3.89 13.95
C ASP A 301 9.06 -4.81 14.55
N ILE A 302 9.43 -5.88 13.83
CA ILE A 302 10.38 -6.90 14.26
C ILE A 302 11.73 -6.72 13.58
N THR A 303 11.74 -6.52 12.28
CA THR A 303 12.94 -6.43 11.43
C THR A 303 13.26 -4.96 11.14
N LYS A 304 14.15 -4.38 11.98
CA LYS A 304 14.45 -2.94 11.96
C LYS A 304 15.61 -2.55 11.05
N THR A 305 16.39 -3.52 10.57
CA THR A 305 17.58 -3.26 9.75
C THR A 305 17.63 -4.13 8.52
N ASP A 306 18.17 -3.59 7.41
CA ASP A 306 18.37 -4.31 6.14
C ASP A 306 19.17 -5.63 6.35
N LYS A 307 20.14 -5.61 7.30
CA LYS A 307 20.94 -6.79 7.68
C LYS A 307 20.10 -7.93 8.28
N GLN A 308 19.12 -7.58 9.14
CA GLN A 308 18.22 -8.56 9.73
C GLN A 308 17.28 -9.17 8.68
N ILE A 309 16.79 -8.34 7.74
CA ILE A 309 15.95 -8.79 6.63
C ILE A 309 16.73 -9.76 5.75
N ALA A 310 17.95 -9.39 5.31
CA ALA A 310 18.80 -10.23 4.48
C ALA A 310 19.08 -11.58 5.15
N SER A 311 19.49 -11.57 6.43
CA SER A 311 19.74 -12.82 7.20
C SER A 311 18.49 -13.70 7.33
N THR A 312 17.30 -13.09 7.47
CA THR A 312 16.03 -13.85 7.55
C THR A 312 15.69 -14.48 6.21
N LEU A 313 15.91 -13.77 5.09
CA LEU A 313 15.71 -14.29 3.74
C LEU A 313 16.68 -15.41 3.41
N GLU A 314 17.96 -15.28 3.80
CA GLU A 314 18.95 -16.34 3.63
C GLU A 314 18.55 -17.63 4.37
N LYS A 315 18.09 -17.51 5.63
CA LYS A 315 17.60 -18.66 6.42
C LYS A 315 16.36 -19.30 5.79
N PHE A 316 15.42 -18.47 5.29
CA PHE A 316 14.24 -18.94 4.60
C PHE A 316 14.63 -19.78 3.36
N ARG A 317 15.53 -19.27 2.52
CA ARG A 317 16.00 -19.95 1.30
C ARG A 317 16.79 -21.22 1.58
N ALA A 318 17.58 -21.21 2.65
CA ALA A 318 18.35 -22.38 3.05
C ALA A 318 17.48 -23.53 3.60
N LYS A 319 16.18 -23.31 3.81
CA LYS A 319 15.27 -24.28 4.41
C LYS A 319 14.08 -24.61 3.49
N PRO A 320 14.20 -25.65 2.63
CA PRO A 320 13.10 -26.12 1.79
C PRO A 320 11.85 -26.49 2.62
N GLY A 321 10.66 -26.30 2.07
CA GLY A 321 9.38 -26.54 2.73
C GLY A 321 8.97 -25.45 3.75
N SER A 322 9.78 -24.39 3.91
CA SER A 322 9.50 -23.32 4.87
C SER A 322 8.51 -22.28 4.32
N ILE A 323 7.99 -21.46 5.25
CA ILE A 323 7.08 -20.37 4.95
C ILE A 323 7.73 -19.04 5.35
N LEU A 324 7.68 -18.06 4.44
CA LEU A 324 7.98 -16.67 4.73
C LEU A 324 6.65 -15.93 4.97
N LEU A 325 6.45 -15.39 6.17
CA LEU A 325 5.34 -14.47 6.47
C LEU A 325 5.85 -13.03 6.35
N GLY A 326 5.16 -12.19 5.58
CA GLY A 326 5.64 -10.85 5.44
C GLY A 326 4.59 -9.83 4.99
N THR A 327 4.95 -8.56 5.19
CA THR A 327 4.22 -7.40 4.69
C THR A 327 4.89 -6.85 3.43
N GLU A 328 4.52 -5.66 3.02
CA GLU A 328 5.14 -4.96 1.88
C GLU A 328 6.67 -4.91 1.97
N ILE A 329 7.24 -4.75 3.18
CA ILE A 329 8.70 -4.73 3.37
C ILE A 329 9.32 -6.06 2.92
N ALA A 330 8.74 -7.19 3.27
CA ALA A 330 9.23 -8.48 2.82
C ALA A 330 9.23 -8.57 1.29
N SER A 331 8.15 -8.15 0.63
CA SER A 331 8.05 -8.16 -0.83
C SER A 331 9.04 -7.19 -1.51
N LEU A 332 9.44 -6.10 -0.85
CA LEU A 332 10.46 -5.16 -1.36
C LEU A 332 11.86 -5.77 -1.39
N HIS A 333 12.19 -6.59 -0.40
CA HIS A 333 13.50 -7.23 -0.28
C HIS A 333 13.56 -8.63 -0.94
N LEU A 334 12.42 -9.18 -1.34
CA LEU A 334 12.35 -10.45 -2.05
C LEU A 334 12.56 -10.20 -3.55
N HIS A 335 13.81 -10.32 -4.01
CA HIS A 335 14.21 -10.03 -5.38
C HIS A 335 14.20 -11.26 -6.30
N GLU A 336 14.36 -12.44 -5.73
CA GLU A 336 14.27 -13.69 -6.44
C GLU A 336 12.88 -14.29 -6.33
N THR A 337 12.50 -15.07 -7.33
CA THR A 337 11.22 -15.77 -7.32
C THR A 337 11.14 -16.81 -6.21
N VAL A 338 9.92 -17.03 -5.74
CA VAL A 338 9.55 -18.15 -4.86
C VAL A 338 8.58 -19.06 -5.59
N ASP A 339 8.45 -20.32 -5.16
CA ASP A 339 7.56 -21.26 -5.82
C ASP A 339 6.11 -20.80 -5.74
N HIS A 340 5.68 -20.41 -4.54
CA HIS A 340 4.29 -20.07 -4.26
C HIS A 340 4.17 -18.73 -3.53
N CYS A 341 3.20 -17.92 -3.94
CA CYS A 341 2.77 -16.75 -3.19
C CYS A 341 1.32 -16.92 -2.75
N ALA A 342 0.99 -16.47 -1.53
CA ALA A 342 -0.37 -16.42 -1.06
C ALA A 342 -0.67 -15.06 -0.42
N VAL A 343 -1.86 -14.53 -0.68
CA VAL A 343 -2.37 -13.30 -0.06
C VAL A 343 -3.52 -13.67 0.84
N VAL A 344 -3.39 -13.43 2.15
CA VAL A 344 -4.41 -13.83 3.12
C VAL A 344 -5.60 -12.89 3.10
N SER A 345 -5.37 -11.58 3.03
CA SER A 345 -6.44 -10.58 2.83
C SER A 345 -5.86 -9.21 2.51
N LEU A 346 -6.49 -8.53 1.57
CA LEU A 346 -6.32 -7.09 1.28
C LEU A 346 -7.58 -6.29 1.59
N ASP A 347 -8.63 -6.94 2.07
CA ASP A 347 -9.98 -6.38 2.21
C ASP A 347 -10.04 -5.17 3.13
N SER A 348 -9.18 -5.13 4.17
CA SER A 348 -9.09 -4.00 5.08
C SER A 348 -8.63 -2.69 4.41
N LEU A 349 -7.93 -2.77 3.29
CA LEU A 349 -7.50 -1.58 2.55
C LEU A 349 -8.68 -0.79 2.00
N PHE A 350 -9.79 -1.45 1.63
CA PHE A 350 -11.00 -0.78 1.16
C PHE A 350 -11.72 0.05 2.23
N ALA A 351 -11.36 -0.09 3.51
CA ALA A 351 -11.85 0.77 4.58
C ALA A 351 -11.10 2.11 4.66
N LEU A 352 -10.01 2.27 3.95
CA LEU A 352 -9.22 3.49 3.93
C LEU A 352 -9.83 4.52 2.97
N PRO A 353 -10.00 5.80 3.40
CA PRO A 353 -10.52 6.86 2.55
C PRO A 353 -9.43 7.42 1.62
N ASP A 354 -8.92 6.60 0.73
CA ASP A 354 -7.85 6.96 -0.21
C ASP A 354 -8.18 6.45 -1.61
N PHE A 355 -8.27 7.37 -2.56
CA PHE A 355 -8.60 7.09 -3.96
C PHE A 355 -7.54 6.21 -4.68
N ARG A 356 -6.34 6.07 -4.11
CA ARG A 356 -5.27 5.23 -4.66
C ARG A 356 -5.34 3.76 -4.20
N ILE A 357 -6.31 3.39 -3.35
CA ILE A 357 -6.40 2.01 -2.85
C ILE A 357 -6.47 0.96 -3.96
N PRO A 358 -7.31 1.11 -5.01
CA PRO A 358 -7.32 0.15 -6.11
C PRO A 358 -5.96 -0.01 -6.79
N GLU A 359 -5.22 1.08 -7.01
CA GLU A 359 -3.86 1.04 -7.58
C GLU A 359 -2.86 0.33 -6.66
N LYS A 360 -2.92 0.59 -5.34
CA LYS A 360 -2.07 -0.08 -4.36
C LYS A 360 -2.31 -1.59 -4.34
N ILE A 361 -3.58 -2.00 -4.40
CA ILE A 361 -3.95 -3.42 -4.48
C ILE A 361 -3.44 -4.02 -5.79
N MET A 362 -3.72 -3.38 -6.92
CA MET A 362 -3.27 -3.82 -8.25
C MET A 362 -1.75 -3.96 -8.30
N TYR A 363 -1.01 -2.93 -7.86
CA TYR A 363 0.45 -2.94 -7.81
C TYR A 363 0.98 -4.09 -6.95
N THR A 364 0.43 -4.26 -5.74
CA THR A 364 0.83 -5.34 -4.83
C THR A 364 0.63 -6.71 -5.47
N LEU A 365 -0.53 -6.95 -6.07
CA LEU A 365 -0.87 -8.25 -6.67
C LEU A 365 -0.04 -8.53 -7.93
N ILE A 366 0.16 -7.56 -8.82
CA ILE A 366 1.02 -7.70 -10.00
C ILE A 366 2.45 -8.05 -9.57
N ARG A 367 2.96 -7.38 -8.53
CA ARG A 367 4.28 -7.64 -8.00
C ARG A 367 4.41 -9.04 -7.39
N LEU A 368 3.45 -9.45 -6.57
CA LEU A 368 3.43 -10.80 -5.99
C LEU A 368 3.31 -11.88 -7.06
N ARG A 369 2.53 -11.60 -8.11
CA ARG A 369 2.38 -12.48 -9.26
C ARG A 369 3.69 -12.65 -10.04
N THR A 370 4.53 -11.62 -10.13
CA THR A 370 5.86 -11.74 -10.75
C THR A 370 6.88 -12.45 -9.87
N LEU A 371 6.68 -12.46 -8.55
CA LEU A 371 7.52 -13.19 -7.61
C LEU A 371 7.19 -14.70 -7.59
N ALA A 372 5.96 -15.09 -7.89
CA ALA A 372 5.52 -16.47 -7.90
C ALA A 372 5.97 -17.19 -9.20
N SER A 373 6.72 -18.29 -9.08
CA SER A 373 7.14 -19.08 -10.23
C SER A 373 6.14 -20.19 -10.59
N ARG A 374 5.38 -20.74 -9.61
CA ARG A 374 4.42 -21.84 -9.82
C ARG A 374 2.97 -21.43 -9.60
N SER A 375 2.65 -20.79 -8.45
CA SER A 375 1.27 -20.37 -8.19
C SER A 375 1.15 -19.13 -7.31
N ILE A 376 0.07 -18.37 -7.53
CA ILE A 376 -0.39 -17.31 -6.65
C ILE A 376 -1.83 -17.57 -6.22
N LEU A 377 -2.09 -17.53 -4.91
CA LEU A 377 -3.39 -17.68 -4.30
C LEU A 377 -3.80 -16.39 -3.59
N VAL A 378 -4.99 -15.88 -3.88
CA VAL A 378 -5.51 -14.67 -3.25
C VAL A 378 -6.83 -14.98 -2.55
N GLN A 379 -6.90 -14.77 -1.26
CA GLN A 379 -8.12 -14.86 -0.46
C GLN A 379 -8.76 -13.49 -0.29
N THR A 380 -10.07 -13.40 -0.49
CA THR A 380 -10.84 -12.17 -0.27
C THR A 380 -12.27 -12.48 0.15
N ARG A 381 -12.89 -11.56 0.88
CA ARG A 381 -14.36 -11.54 1.16
C ARG A 381 -15.08 -10.52 0.28
N ARG A 382 -14.36 -9.94 -0.67
CA ARG A 382 -14.86 -8.95 -1.63
C ARG A 382 -14.61 -9.43 -3.06
N ILE A 383 -15.07 -10.64 -3.35
CA ILE A 383 -14.83 -11.34 -4.63
C ILE A 383 -15.32 -10.52 -5.83
N ASP A 384 -16.33 -9.66 -5.64
CA ASP A 384 -16.91 -8.80 -6.66
C ASP A 384 -16.03 -7.59 -7.04
N GLU A 385 -14.98 -7.31 -6.26
CA GLU A 385 -14.06 -6.21 -6.57
C GLU A 385 -13.19 -6.58 -7.78
N LYS A 386 -13.42 -5.91 -8.89
CA LYS A 386 -12.78 -6.20 -10.18
C LYS A 386 -11.25 -6.14 -10.15
N VAL A 387 -10.65 -5.35 -9.24
CA VAL A 387 -9.20 -5.22 -9.12
C VAL A 387 -8.51 -6.56 -8.91
N PHE A 388 -9.12 -7.49 -8.16
CA PHE A 388 -8.58 -8.84 -7.98
C PHE A 388 -8.51 -9.61 -9.29
N SER A 389 -9.63 -9.60 -10.04
CA SER A 389 -9.71 -10.25 -11.35
C SER A 389 -8.73 -9.62 -12.36
N TYR A 390 -8.64 -8.29 -12.40
CA TYR A 390 -7.68 -7.60 -13.28
C TYR A 390 -6.24 -7.95 -12.95
N ALA A 391 -5.88 -7.95 -11.68
CA ALA A 391 -4.52 -8.25 -11.26
C ALA A 391 -4.12 -9.69 -11.58
N LEU A 392 -4.96 -10.67 -11.25
CA LEU A 392 -4.67 -12.09 -11.52
C LEU A 392 -4.61 -12.38 -13.02
N LYS A 393 -5.51 -11.81 -13.82
CA LYS A 393 -5.46 -11.91 -15.28
C LYS A 393 -4.37 -11.03 -15.92
N GLY A 394 -3.68 -10.22 -15.14
CA GLY A 394 -2.70 -9.24 -15.64
C GLY A 394 -3.29 -8.19 -16.57
N ASN A 395 -4.59 -7.88 -16.45
CA ASN A 395 -5.30 -6.98 -17.34
C ASN A 395 -5.13 -5.51 -16.92
N LEU A 396 -4.04 -4.89 -17.35
CA LEU A 396 -3.70 -3.51 -17.04
C LEU A 396 -4.59 -2.50 -17.79
N SER A 397 -5.03 -2.86 -19.00
CA SER A 397 -5.81 -1.97 -19.86
C SER A 397 -7.18 -1.63 -19.27
N ASP A 398 -7.96 -2.65 -18.87
CA ASP A 398 -9.29 -2.41 -18.31
C ASP A 398 -9.20 -1.77 -16.92
N PHE A 399 -8.21 -2.18 -16.11
CA PHE A 399 -7.93 -1.52 -14.85
C PHE A 399 -7.65 -0.02 -15.03
N HIS A 400 -6.77 0.35 -15.98
CA HIS A 400 -6.48 1.75 -16.27
C HIS A 400 -7.73 2.51 -16.72
N ARG A 401 -8.50 1.94 -17.65
CA ARG A 401 -9.74 2.56 -18.18
C ARG A 401 -10.75 2.87 -17.07
N GLU A 402 -10.99 1.93 -16.17
CA GLU A 402 -11.90 2.15 -15.03
C GLU A 402 -11.35 3.16 -14.04
N THR A 403 -10.08 3.05 -13.69
CA THR A 403 -9.43 3.97 -12.74
C THR A 403 -9.43 5.40 -13.24
N ILE A 404 -9.10 5.62 -14.53
CA ILE A 404 -9.08 6.98 -15.10
C ILE A 404 -10.49 7.58 -15.19
N ALA A 405 -11.50 6.76 -15.51
CA ALA A 405 -12.90 7.20 -15.52
C ALA A 405 -13.38 7.61 -14.11
N GLU A 406 -13.04 6.82 -13.09
CA GLU A 406 -13.37 7.12 -11.70
C GLU A 406 -12.70 8.41 -11.22
N ARG A 407 -11.40 8.57 -11.48
CA ARG A 407 -10.65 9.78 -11.11
C ARG A 407 -11.20 11.04 -11.77
N ARG A 408 -11.61 10.94 -13.04
CA ARG A 408 -12.28 12.05 -13.75
C ARG A 408 -13.60 12.41 -13.08
N ARG A 409 -14.42 11.40 -12.74
CA ARG A 409 -15.75 11.61 -12.13
C ARG A 409 -15.64 12.31 -10.77
N PHE A 410 -14.63 12.00 -9.98
CA PHE A 410 -14.48 12.51 -8.60
C PHE A 410 -13.48 13.68 -8.47
N GLY A 411 -12.92 14.15 -9.58
CA GLY A 411 -11.94 15.23 -9.55
C GLY A 411 -10.68 14.85 -8.78
N TYR A 412 -10.08 13.70 -9.11
CA TYR A 412 -8.77 13.28 -8.59
C TYR A 412 -7.67 13.47 -9.64
N PRO A 413 -6.39 13.50 -9.24
CA PRO A 413 -5.29 13.57 -10.19
C PRO A 413 -5.36 12.43 -11.22
N PRO A 414 -5.11 12.71 -12.51
CA PRO A 414 -4.50 13.91 -13.08
C PRO A 414 -5.50 15.01 -13.50
N PHE A 415 -6.79 14.92 -13.19
CA PHE A 415 -7.83 15.87 -13.61
C PHE A 415 -7.92 17.09 -12.70
N MET A 416 -7.51 16.95 -11.45
CA MET A 416 -7.38 18.05 -10.50
C MET A 416 -6.04 17.94 -9.79
N THR A 417 -5.43 19.07 -9.46
CA THR A 417 -4.32 19.15 -8.51
C THR A 417 -4.89 19.22 -7.10
N LEU A 418 -4.40 18.34 -6.23
CA LEU A 418 -4.82 18.28 -4.83
C LEU A 418 -3.81 19.00 -3.94
N ILE A 419 -4.29 19.89 -3.06
CA ILE A 419 -3.46 20.52 -2.05
C ILE A 419 -4.03 20.13 -0.69
N LYS A 420 -3.28 19.32 0.06
CA LYS A 420 -3.65 18.86 1.40
C LYS A 420 -2.96 19.72 2.45
N ILE A 421 -3.75 20.36 3.29
CA ILE A 421 -3.33 21.13 4.46
C ILE A 421 -3.60 20.27 5.69
N SER A 422 -2.65 20.16 6.62
CA SER A 422 -2.82 19.33 7.83
C SER A 422 -2.35 20.08 9.06
N ILE A 423 -3.16 20.03 10.13
CA ILE A 423 -2.84 20.64 11.43
C ILE A 423 -2.96 19.58 12.51
N GLU A 424 -1.97 19.49 13.39
CA GLU A 424 -1.97 18.63 14.58
C GLU A 424 -2.03 19.49 15.85
N GLY A 425 -2.86 19.08 16.82
CA GLY A 425 -2.99 19.77 18.09
C GLY A 425 -4.22 19.33 18.90
N LYS A 426 -4.57 20.08 19.94
CA LYS A 426 -5.80 19.86 20.71
C LYS A 426 -7.01 20.15 19.82
N LYS A 427 -8.06 19.34 19.97
CA LYS A 427 -9.23 19.33 19.08
C LYS A 427 -9.87 20.70 18.89
N GLU A 428 -10.02 21.44 19.99
CA GLU A 428 -10.65 22.77 19.98
C GLU A 428 -9.80 23.76 19.16
N ASN A 429 -8.50 23.80 19.41
CA ASN A 429 -7.56 24.74 18.79
C ASN A 429 -7.38 24.49 17.28
N ILE A 430 -7.33 23.21 16.86
CA ILE A 430 -7.12 22.88 15.44
C ILE A 430 -8.36 23.18 14.60
N SER A 431 -9.56 23.08 15.17
CA SER A 431 -10.81 23.42 14.47
C SER A 431 -10.90 24.92 14.20
N GLU A 432 -10.56 25.75 15.20
CA GLU A 432 -10.51 27.20 15.05
C GLU A 432 -9.41 27.65 14.07
N ALA A 433 -8.21 27.05 14.17
CA ALA A 433 -7.11 27.32 13.26
C ALA A 433 -7.48 26.96 11.80
N MET A 434 -8.14 25.82 11.57
CA MET A 434 -8.58 25.41 10.23
C MET A 434 -9.65 26.37 9.67
N ALA A 435 -10.59 26.85 10.51
CA ALA A 435 -11.57 27.87 10.10
C ALA A 435 -10.90 29.21 9.73
N GLY A 436 -9.82 29.59 10.44
CA GLY A 436 -9.00 30.76 10.09
C GLY A 436 -8.29 30.59 8.73
N ILE A 437 -7.72 29.41 8.50
CA ILE A 437 -7.09 29.09 7.21
C ILE A 437 -8.13 29.12 6.08
N GLN A 438 -9.32 28.57 6.28
CA GLN A 438 -10.39 28.60 5.29
C GLN A 438 -10.69 30.02 4.82
N LYS A 439 -10.84 30.98 5.74
CA LYS A 439 -11.06 32.39 5.42
C LYS A 439 -9.87 33.02 4.67
N MET A 440 -8.64 32.67 5.07
CA MET A 440 -7.43 33.24 4.47
C MET A 440 -7.23 32.81 3.03
N ILE A 441 -7.61 31.56 2.69
CA ILE A 441 -7.43 31.02 1.34
C ILE A 441 -8.59 31.34 0.39
N GLU A 442 -9.64 32.01 0.83
CA GLU A 442 -10.69 32.48 -0.10
C GLU A 442 -10.08 33.16 -1.34
N PRO A 443 -10.62 32.94 -2.56
CA PRO A 443 -11.93 32.30 -2.86
C PRO A 443 -11.86 30.78 -3.05
N TYR A 444 -10.78 30.08 -2.69
CA TYR A 444 -10.66 28.64 -2.90
C TYR A 444 -11.46 27.85 -1.87
N GLU A 445 -12.25 26.90 -2.37
CA GLU A 445 -13.00 25.99 -1.50
C GLU A 445 -12.07 24.96 -0.86
N ILE A 446 -12.32 24.61 0.40
CA ILE A 446 -11.59 23.63 1.17
C ILE A 446 -12.54 22.60 1.79
N ASP A 447 -12.34 21.33 1.47
CA ASP A 447 -13.03 20.20 2.11
C ASP A 447 -12.32 19.85 3.42
N ILE A 448 -12.98 20.02 4.56
CA ILE A 448 -12.39 19.80 5.88
C ILE A 448 -12.84 18.46 6.45
N PHE A 449 -11.89 17.63 6.86
CA PHE A 449 -12.17 16.31 7.45
C PHE A 449 -11.12 15.90 8.49
N PRO A 450 -11.51 15.08 9.51
CA PRO A 450 -10.56 14.57 10.49
C PRO A 450 -9.63 13.52 9.89
N ALA A 451 -8.40 13.43 10.42
CA ALA A 451 -7.48 12.36 10.02
C ALA A 451 -8.05 10.98 10.38
N PHE A 452 -7.78 10.01 9.50
CA PHE A 452 -8.19 8.63 9.68
C PHE A 452 -7.39 7.93 10.81
N THR A 453 -6.10 8.18 10.89
CA THR A 453 -5.23 7.61 11.93
C THR A 453 -5.34 8.40 13.21
N GLY A 454 -5.55 7.66 14.29
CA GLY A 454 -5.82 8.24 15.61
C GLY A 454 -4.69 9.08 16.18
N THR A 455 -5.07 9.83 17.18
CA THR A 455 -4.27 10.77 17.94
C THR A 455 -3.01 10.17 18.56
N THR A 456 -1.89 10.81 18.37
CA THR A 456 -0.69 10.57 19.19
C THR A 456 -0.76 11.45 20.45
N ARG A 457 -0.71 10.84 21.64
CA ARG A 457 -0.62 11.54 22.93
C ARG A 457 -1.71 12.59 23.21
N GLY A 458 -2.95 12.33 22.79
CA GLY A 458 -4.08 13.26 23.05
C GLY A 458 -4.24 14.38 22.02
N ASN A 459 -3.40 14.46 20.99
CA ASN A 459 -3.56 15.38 19.89
C ASN A 459 -4.46 14.77 18.81
N SER A 460 -5.26 15.60 18.16
CA SER A 460 -6.05 15.29 16.96
C SER A 460 -5.38 15.89 15.73
N ILE A 461 -5.65 15.32 14.56
CA ILE A 461 -5.21 15.88 13.28
C ILE A 461 -6.47 16.20 12.46
N ILE A 462 -6.49 17.38 11.84
CA ILE A 462 -7.51 17.79 10.89
C ILE A 462 -6.86 18.10 9.55
N HIS A 463 -7.54 17.70 8.49
CA HIS A 463 -7.10 17.93 7.12
C HIS A 463 -8.05 18.88 6.42
N GLY A 464 -7.50 19.73 5.56
CA GLY A 464 -8.21 20.49 4.55
C GLY A 464 -7.71 20.10 3.18
N LEU A 465 -8.60 19.87 2.22
CA LEU A 465 -8.27 19.52 0.84
C LEU A 465 -8.82 20.58 -0.10
N ILE A 466 -7.91 21.17 -0.87
CA ILE A 466 -8.25 22.07 -1.98
C ILE A 466 -8.09 21.29 -3.28
N LYS A 467 -9.05 21.43 -4.21
CA LYS A 467 -8.99 20.88 -5.56
C LYS A 467 -8.98 22.02 -6.55
N ILE A 468 -7.96 22.07 -7.39
CA ILE A 468 -7.85 23.10 -8.44
C ILE A 468 -7.54 22.45 -9.79
N ALA A 469 -7.95 23.14 -10.87
CA ALA A 469 -7.62 22.67 -12.22
C ALA A 469 -6.09 22.64 -12.42
N PRO A 470 -5.52 21.61 -13.06
CA PRO A 470 -4.07 21.47 -13.22
C PRO A 470 -3.42 22.67 -13.93
N GLU A 471 -4.09 23.24 -14.91
CA GLU A 471 -3.67 24.41 -15.67
C GLU A 471 -3.65 25.70 -14.84
N SER A 472 -4.40 25.72 -13.72
CA SER A 472 -4.41 26.82 -12.75
C SER A 472 -3.33 26.70 -11.68
N TRP A 473 -2.54 25.62 -11.70
CA TRP A 473 -1.41 25.42 -10.77
C TRP A 473 -0.05 25.47 -11.51
N PRO A 474 0.97 26.17 -10.98
CA PRO A 474 0.95 26.95 -9.74
C PRO A 474 0.23 28.30 -9.88
N ASN A 475 -0.66 28.60 -8.94
CA ASN A 475 -1.28 29.91 -8.80
C ASN A 475 -0.48 30.73 -7.79
N LEU A 476 0.10 31.86 -8.23
CA LEU A 476 1.00 32.66 -7.39
C LEU A 476 0.33 33.25 -6.15
N GLU A 477 -0.94 33.63 -6.24
CA GLU A 477 -1.72 34.14 -5.11
C GLU A 477 -1.92 33.05 -4.05
N LEU A 478 -2.39 31.86 -4.49
CA LEU A 478 -2.59 30.72 -3.59
C LEU A 478 -1.26 30.26 -2.99
N VAL A 479 -0.18 30.20 -3.78
CA VAL A 479 1.16 29.85 -3.28
C VAL A 479 1.61 30.80 -2.19
N SER A 480 1.43 32.13 -2.39
CA SER A 480 1.76 33.14 -1.38
C SER A 480 0.95 32.96 -0.09
N LYS A 481 -0.36 32.71 -0.20
CA LYS A 481 -1.23 32.40 0.94
C LYS A 481 -0.78 31.14 1.69
N LEU A 482 -0.46 30.07 0.96
CA LEU A 482 0.03 28.81 1.55
C LEU A 482 1.41 28.95 2.23
N GLN A 483 2.30 29.80 1.69
CA GLN A 483 3.60 30.10 2.29
C GLN A 483 3.52 30.95 3.55
N SER A 484 2.43 31.71 3.72
CA SER A 484 2.19 32.53 4.93
C SER A 484 1.59 31.73 6.09
N LEU A 485 1.29 30.44 5.89
CA LEU A 485 0.74 29.58 6.93
C LEU A 485 1.74 29.36 8.09
N PRO A 486 1.27 29.20 9.33
CA PRO A 486 2.13 28.92 10.48
C PRO A 486 2.99 27.67 10.29
N PRO A 487 4.20 27.60 10.89
CA PRO A 487 5.14 26.48 10.71
C PRO A 487 4.62 25.10 11.16
N ASN A 488 3.61 25.06 12.03
CA ASN A 488 2.96 23.83 12.48
C ASN A 488 1.89 23.31 11.50
N VAL A 489 1.66 24.02 10.40
CA VAL A 489 0.75 23.61 9.33
C VAL A 489 1.56 22.93 8.23
N SER A 490 1.20 21.70 7.90
CA SER A 490 1.83 20.95 6.81
C SER A 490 1.02 21.12 5.53
N VAL A 491 1.69 21.47 4.42
CA VAL A 491 1.09 21.58 3.09
C VAL A 491 1.73 20.58 2.16
N LYS A 492 0.91 19.79 1.46
CA LYS A 492 1.37 18.81 0.45
C LYS A 492 0.58 18.98 -0.84
N VAL A 493 1.28 19.15 -1.94
CA VAL A 493 0.70 19.19 -3.29
C VAL A 493 0.74 17.80 -3.89
N ASP A 494 -0.35 17.34 -4.50
CA ASP A 494 -0.53 16.00 -5.05
C ASP A 494 -0.07 14.90 -4.08
N PRO A 495 -0.61 14.84 -2.85
CA PRO A 495 -0.17 13.87 -1.85
C PRO A 495 -0.41 12.44 -2.35
N GLU A 496 0.51 11.53 -2.02
CA GLU A 496 0.35 10.10 -2.34
C GLU A 496 -0.77 9.43 -1.55
N SER A 497 -1.25 10.07 -0.49
CA SER A 497 -2.37 9.60 0.32
C SER A 497 -3.12 10.77 0.95
N LEU A 498 -4.43 10.62 1.05
CA LEU A 498 -5.29 11.54 1.78
C LEU A 498 -5.35 11.23 3.28
N LEU A 499 -4.74 10.13 3.72
CA LEU A 499 -4.68 9.68 5.12
C LEU A 499 -3.76 10.56 5.97
#